data_6c537363db195a0aa9013f8ddb02a9b7
#
_entry.id   6c537363db195a0aa9013f8ddb02a9b7
#
_cell.length_a   1.000
_cell.length_b   1.000
_cell.length_c   1.000
_cell.angle_alpha   90.00
_cell.angle_beta   90.00
_cell.angle_gamma   90.00
#
_symmetry.space_group_name_H-M   'P 1'
#
loop_
_entity.id
_entity.type
_entity.pdbx_description
1 polymer ?
#
loop_
_entity_poly.entity_id
_entity_poly.type
_entity_poly.pdbx_seq_one_letter_code
_entity_poly.pdbx_strand_id
1 'polypeptide(L)'
;RRLTGLPWFSAMAVIEGNRLVYESYAADFRADQPHSIMSISKMSANLIIGRLWEEGRIDLGETIGAVLPWIGAGYREATVQDVLNMNVKNGYDEDYSNPDTTAFLHEAASGMRLPTGGEPSNRDFIAAIGLAPGAKDTVNDTGTYLYKSANTDVLAFVAEARGGRALGQWLADLADAAGVEGALHVATDRQGFPLLNGGICLTARDLCRYGAVLGRLGLGVDGRPFGSDPFLRATLAGGISMPPPRGHLRYSNQTNTNGVWLGHGGYGGQYLITNPKTGRTAAFLSVLQDTSGYDPSYYPPIIAMLAEICAGG
;
A
#
# COMPACT_ATOMS: atom_id res chain seq x y z
N ARG A 1 -25.87 -8.24 -11.35
CA ARG A 1 -25.78 -6.77 -11.17
C ARG A 1 -24.41 -6.34 -11.66
N ARG A 2 -24.35 -5.27 -12.46
CA ARG A 2 -23.06 -4.65 -12.81
C ARG A 2 -22.47 -4.02 -11.55
N LEU A 3 -21.19 -4.27 -11.24
CA LEU A 3 -20.53 -3.74 -10.05
C LEU A 3 -20.53 -2.19 -10.01
N THR A 4 -20.48 -1.54 -11.19
CA THR A 4 -20.60 -0.09 -11.32
C THR A 4 -22.02 0.46 -11.05
N GLY A 5 -23.01 -0.38 -10.85
CA GLY A 5 -24.36 -0.01 -10.44
C GLY A 5 -24.66 -0.23 -8.96
N LEU A 6 -23.64 -0.52 -8.16
CA LEU A 6 -23.78 -0.66 -6.72
C LEU A 6 -23.87 0.70 -6.03
N PRO A 7 -24.66 0.85 -4.97
CA PRO A 7 -24.90 2.16 -4.32
C PRO A 7 -23.64 2.79 -3.71
N TRP A 8 -22.62 2.01 -3.41
CA TRP A 8 -21.34 2.47 -2.87
C TRP A 8 -20.24 2.64 -3.92
N PHE A 9 -20.53 2.40 -5.19
CA PHE A 9 -19.59 2.65 -6.29
C PHE A 9 -19.31 4.15 -6.44
N SER A 10 -18.04 4.53 -6.56
CA SER A 10 -17.60 5.90 -6.83
C SER A 10 -17.07 6.05 -8.25
N ALA A 11 -16.05 5.28 -8.60
CA ALA A 11 -15.41 5.38 -9.91
C ALA A 11 -14.69 4.08 -10.30
N MET A 12 -14.51 3.90 -11.59
CA MET A 12 -13.66 2.86 -12.18
C MET A 12 -12.93 3.43 -13.39
N ALA A 13 -11.65 3.12 -13.51
CA ALA A 13 -10.86 3.45 -14.69
C ALA A 13 -9.99 2.26 -15.10
N VAL A 14 -9.71 2.16 -16.40
CA VAL A 14 -8.79 1.17 -16.98
C VAL A 14 -7.90 1.86 -18.00
N ILE A 15 -6.59 1.63 -17.88
CA ILE A 15 -5.61 2.06 -18.88
C ILE A 15 -4.88 0.85 -19.47
N GLU A 16 -4.43 1.00 -20.71
CA GLU A 16 -3.54 0.07 -21.40
C GLU A 16 -2.31 0.84 -21.88
N GLY A 17 -1.15 0.55 -21.29
CA GLY A 17 0.01 1.41 -21.41
C GLY A 17 -0.27 2.79 -20.82
N ASN A 18 -0.31 3.82 -21.69
CA ASN A 18 -0.65 5.20 -21.31
C ASN A 18 -2.04 5.64 -21.81
N ARG A 19 -2.80 4.73 -22.43
CA ARG A 19 -4.10 5.04 -23.03
C ARG A 19 -5.24 4.66 -22.11
N LEU A 20 -6.11 5.62 -21.78
CA LEU A 20 -7.38 5.36 -21.11
C LEU A 20 -8.30 4.56 -22.04
N VAL A 21 -8.74 3.37 -21.63
CA VAL A 21 -9.59 2.48 -22.43
C VAL A 21 -11.01 2.36 -21.88
N TYR A 22 -11.19 2.63 -20.60
CA TYR A 22 -12.49 2.63 -19.97
C TYR A 22 -12.52 3.55 -18.75
N GLU A 23 -13.64 4.22 -18.53
CA GLU A 23 -13.94 4.88 -17.27
C GLU A 23 -15.45 4.91 -17.01
N SER A 24 -15.83 4.91 -15.74
CA SER A 24 -17.20 5.05 -15.26
C SER A 24 -17.21 5.72 -13.90
N TYR A 25 -18.21 6.54 -13.66
CA TYR A 25 -18.38 7.32 -12.43
C TYR A 25 -19.80 7.18 -11.91
N ALA A 26 -19.98 7.24 -10.58
CA ALA A 26 -21.29 7.42 -9.99
C ALA A 26 -21.87 8.80 -10.39
N ALA A 27 -23.17 8.96 -10.31
CA ALA A 27 -23.85 10.19 -10.78
C ALA A 27 -23.40 11.46 -10.02
N ASP A 28 -22.96 11.30 -8.79
CA ASP A 28 -22.50 12.35 -7.89
C ASP A 28 -20.96 12.40 -7.73
N PHE A 29 -20.23 11.65 -8.56
CA PHE A 29 -18.77 11.58 -8.52
C PHE A 29 -18.15 12.01 -9.85
N ARG A 30 -17.18 12.94 -9.83
CA ARG A 30 -16.58 13.52 -11.03
C ARG A 30 -15.22 12.89 -11.36
N ALA A 31 -14.84 12.96 -12.63
CA ALA A 31 -13.56 12.44 -13.12
C ALA A 31 -12.32 13.15 -12.52
N ASP A 32 -12.48 14.42 -12.15
CA ASP A 32 -11.44 15.27 -11.53
C ASP A 32 -11.46 15.23 -9.99
N GLN A 33 -12.36 14.45 -9.41
CA GLN A 33 -12.49 14.35 -7.96
C GLN A 33 -11.51 13.31 -7.40
N PRO A 34 -10.60 13.70 -6.49
CA PRO A 34 -9.72 12.75 -5.82
C PRO A 34 -10.52 11.91 -4.83
N HIS A 35 -10.12 10.66 -4.67
CA HIS A 35 -10.65 9.69 -3.72
C HIS A 35 -9.53 9.17 -2.85
N SER A 36 -9.78 8.92 -1.57
CA SER A 36 -8.83 8.20 -0.73
C SER A 36 -8.59 6.80 -1.30
N ILE A 37 -7.34 6.45 -1.56
CA ILE A 37 -6.99 5.12 -2.04
C ILE A 37 -6.62 4.16 -0.90
N MET A 38 -6.61 4.67 0.33
CA MET A 38 -6.34 3.92 1.54
C MET A 38 -5.07 3.05 1.40
N SER A 39 -5.13 1.79 1.77
CA SER A 39 -3.96 0.90 1.79
C SER A 39 -3.31 0.63 0.42
N ILE A 40 -3.89 1.04 -0.70
CA ILE A 40 -3.21 1.04 -2.00
C ILE A 40 -1.97 1.96 -1.94
N SER A 41 -1.98 2.98 -1.09
CA SER A 41 -0.84 3.87 -0.81
C SER A 41 0.45 3.10 -0.44
N LYS A 42 0.32 1.92 0.18
CA LYS A 42 1.45 1.07 0.60
C LYS A 42 2.35 0.65 -0.57
N MET A 43 1.79 0.57 -1.78
CA MET A 43 2.55 0.22 -2.99
C MET A 43 3.64 1.25 -3.30
N SER A 44 3.56 2.48 -2.79
CA SER A 44 4.64 3.48 -2.90
C SER A 44 5.91 3.01 -2.19
N ALA A 45 5.79 2.34 -1.04
CA ALA A 45 6.94 1.79 -0.33
C ALA A 45 7.65 0.69 -1.13
N ASN A 46 6.90 -0.14 -1.89
CA ASN A 46 7.50 -1.11 -2.80
C ASN A 46 8.44 -0.43 -3.81
N LEU A 47 7.94 0.59 -4.49
CA LEU A 47 8.69 1.30 -5.54
C LEU A 47 9.93 1.99 -4.97
N ILE A 48 9.80 2.70 -3.83
CA ILE A 48 10.87 3.48 -3.22
C ILE A 48 11.94 2.55 -2.63
N ILE A 49 11.55 1.54 -1.85
CA ILE A 49 12.50 0.58 -1.25
C ILE A 49 13.18 -0.25 -2.33
N GLY A 50 12.44 -0.70 -3.35
CA GLY A 50 13.01 -1.42 -4.49
C GLY A 50 14.07 -0.63 -5.22
N ARG A 51 13.86 0.68 -5.44
CA ARG A 51 14.87 1.55 -6.01
C ARG A 51 16.11 1.69 -5.13
N LEU A 52 15.92 1.95 -3.84
CA LEU A 52 17.04 2.07 -2.90
C LEU A 52 17.84 0.77 -2.76
N TRP A 53 17.17 -0.38 -2.86
CA TRP A 53 17.83 -1.69 -2.92
C TRP A 53 18.68 -1.84 -4.19
N GLU A 54 18.16 -1.50 -5.35
CA GLU A 54 18.90 -1.58 -6.63
C GLU A 54 20.09 -0.61 -6.66
N GLU A 55 19.98 0.54 -6.02
CA GLU A 55 21.06 1.50 -5.82
C GLU A 55 22.11 1.04 -4.77
N GLY A 56 21.91 -0.12 -4.14
CA GLY A 56 22.80 -0.65 -3.09
C GLY A 56 22.76 0.12 -1.79
N ARG A 57 21.73 0.91 -1.55
CA ARG A 57 21.56 1.76 -0.35
C ARG A 57 20.82 1.06 0.78
N ILE A 58 20.13 -0.02 0.47
CA ILE A 58 19.42 -0.88 1.44
C ILE A 58 19.81 -2.33 1.19
N ASP A 59 20.15 -3.06 2.26
CA ASP A 59 20.18 -4.51 2.29
C ASP A 59 18.84 -5.00 2.87
N LEU A 60 18.14 -5.87 2.17
CA LEU A 60 16.86 -6.42 2.64
C LEU A 60 17.01 -7.31 3.88
N GLY A 61 18.18 -7.86 4.11
CA GLY A 61 18.54 -8.66 5.29
C GLY A 61 18.98 -7.82 6.49
N GLU A 62 19.22 -6.51 6.35
CA GLU A 62 19.59 -5.68 7.50
C GLU A 62 18.40 -5.49 8.45
N THR A 63 18.70 -5.40 9.76
CA THR A 63 17.64 -5.21 10.76
C THR A 63 17.16 -3.77 10.79
N ILE A 64 15.88 -3.58 11.10
CA ILE A 64 15.30 -2.23 11.24
C ILE A 64 16.03 -1.44 12.32
N GLY A 65 16.48 -2.08 13.42
CA GLY A 65 17.25 -1.43 14.46
C GLY A 65 18.60 -0.87 14.01
N ALA A 66 19.24 -1.50 13.01
CA ALA A 66 20.47 -0.99 12.41
C ALA A 66 20.24 0.25 11.54
N VAL A 67 19.06 0.35 10.90
CA VAL A 67 18.69 1.51 10.07
C VAL A 67 18.12 2.63 10.92
N LEU A 68 17.25 2.29 11.88
CA LEU A 68 16.50 3.21 12.72
C LEU A 68 16.83 2.94 14.21
N PRO A 69 17.92 3.48 14.77
CA PRO A 69 18.34 3.17 16.15
C PRO A 69 17.31 3.51 17.22
N TRP A 70 16.35 4.39 16.90
CA TRP A 70 15.28 4.81 17.80
C TRP A 70 14.08 3.85 17.83
N ILE A 71 14.04 2.84 16.96
CA ILE A 71 12.89 1.94 16.81
C ILE A 71 12.67 1.07 18.06
N GLY A 72 11.41 0.80 18.39
CA GLY A 72 11.01 -0.05 19.49
C GLY A 72 11.35 -1.53 19.32
N ALA A 73 11.29 -2.28 20.41
CA ALA A 73 11.63 -3.71 20.43
C ALA A 73 10.77 -4.54 19.45
N GLY A 74 9.54 -4.09 19.14
CA GLY A 74 8.65 -4.77 18.20
C GLY A 74 9.12 -4.80 16.74
N TYR A 75 10.14 -4.00 16.40
CA TYR A 75 10.72 -3.98 15.04
C TYR A 75 12.24 -4.14 15.02
N ARG A 76 12.92 -3.98 16.17
CA ARG A 76 14.37 -3.84 16.24
C ARG A 76 15.13 -4.95 15.52
N GLU A 77 14.73 -6.20 15.73
CA GLU A 77 15.40 -7.39 15.17
C GLU A 77 14.74 -7.87 13.85
N ALA A 78 13.61 -7.29 13.45
CA ALA A 78 12.99 -7.62 12.18
C ALA A 78 13.85 -7.08 11.03
N THR A 79 13.96 -7.85 9.95
CA THR A 79 14.66 -7.40 8.74
C THR A 79 13.78 -6.46 7.90
N VAL A 80 14.38 -5.67 7.02
CA VAL A 80 13.65 -4.88 6.03
C VAL A 80 12.72 -5.77 5.21
N GLN A 81 13.18 -6.99 4.84
CA GLN A 81 12.35 -7.96 4.11
C GLN A 81 11.15 -8.46 4.90
N ASP A 82 11.30 -8.69 6.22
CA ASP A 82 10.18 -9.10 7.07
C ASP A 82 9.10 -8.01 7.11
N VAL A 83 9.52 -6.75 7.25
CA VAL A 83 8.60 -5.61 7.29
C VAL A 83 7.91 -5.42 5.93
N LEU A 84 8.64 -5.58 4.81
CA LEU A 84 8.08 -5.53 3.45
C LEU A 84 6.98 -6.58 3.23
N ASN A 85 7.18 -7.79 3.75
CA ASN A 85 6.28 -8.93 3.54
C ASN A 85 5.19 -9.06 4.62
N MET A 86 5.02 -8.07 5.51
CA MET A 86 4.09 -8.18 6.64
C MET A 86 4.38 -9.43 7.51
N ASN A 87 5.66 -9.74 7.73
CA ASN A 87 6.15 -10.94 8.42
C ASN A 87 6.66 -10.65 9.83
N VAL A 88 6.12 -9.66 10.50
CA VAL A 88 6.58 -9.22 11.82
C VAL A 88 5.51 -9.49 12.88
N LYS A 89 5.84 -10.30 13.90
CA LYS A 89 5.00 -10.55 15.07
C LYS A 89 5.39 -9.60 16.20
N ASN A 90 4.57 -8.61 16.47
CA ASN A 90 4.81 -7.61 17.50
C ASN A 90 3.52 -7.19 18.19
N GLY A 91 3.60 -6.23 19.12
CA GLY A 91 2.48 -5.75 19.91
C GLY A 91 1.49 -4.86 19.15
N TYR A 92 1.62 -4.69 17.83
CA TYR A 92 0.65 -3.98 17.00
C TYR A 92 -0.44 -4.94 16.52
N ASP A 93 -1.69 -4.54 16.70
CA ASP A 93 -2.89 -5.24 16.27
C ASP A 93 -3.70 -4.37 15.28
N GLU A 94 -4.28 -4.99 14.25
CA GLU A 94 -5.08 -4.32 13.20
C GLU A 94 -6.42 -5.03 12.99
N ASP A 95 -7.11 -5.34 14.09
CA ASP A 95 -8.49 -5.84 14.06
C ASP A 95 -9.49 -4.66 14.09
N TYR A 96 -10.00 -4.26 12.93
CA TYR A 96 -10.96 -3.16 12.81
C TYR A 96 -12.32 -3.44 13.45
N SER A 97 -12.63 -4.68 13.85
CA SER A 97 -13.82 -5.01 14.62
C SER A 97 -13.66 -4.73 16.12
N ASN A 98 -12.41 -4.56 16.58
CA ASN A 98 -12.06 -4.25 17.96
C ASN A 98 -11.90 -2.73 18.13
N PRO A 99 -12.73 -2.02 18.94
CA PRO A 99 -12.58 -0.59 19.16
C PRO A 99 -11.27 -0.19 19.86
N ASP A 100 -10.62 -1.13 20.57
CA ASP A 100 -9.38 -0.91 21.30
C ASP A 100 -8.12 -1.36 20.52
N THR A 101 -8.27 -1.66 19.23
CA THR A 101 -7.12 -2.05 18.38
C THR A 101 -6.07 -0.95 18.33
N THR A 102 -4.80 -1.34 18.36
CA THR A 102 -3.68 -0.39 18.22
C THR A 102 -3.66 0.33 16.87
N ALA A 103 -4.30 -0.24 15.85
CA ALA A 103 -4.48 0.42 14.56
C ALA A 103 -5.23 1.76 14.68
N PHE A 104 -6.25 1.85 15.53
CA PHE A 104 -6.98 3.11 15.73
C PHE A 104 -6.17 4.17 16.47
N LEU A 105 -5.31 3.75 17.40
CA LEU A 105 -4.34 4.65 18.05
C LEU A 105 -3.29 5.14 17.04
N HIS A 106 -2.87 4.27 16.13
CA HIS A 106 -1.96 4.62 15.02
C HIS A 106 -2.62 5.62 14.05
N GLU A 107 -3.88 5.41 13.68
CA GLU A 107 -4.63 6.35 12.83
C GLU A 107 -4.74 7.74 13.48
N ALA A 108 -4.90 7.81 14.79
CA ALA A 108 -4.91 9.09 15.52
C ALA A 108 -3.51 9.72 15.55
N ALA A 109 -2.45 8.94 15.83
CA ALA A 109 -1.07 9.40 15.83
C ALA A 109 -0.62 9.90 14.44
N SER A 110 -1.10 9.25 13.39
CA SER A 110 -0.79 9.56 12.00
C SER A 110 -1.69 10.65 11.38
N GLY A 111 -2.72 11.13 12.09
CA GLY A 111 -3.63 12.17 11.59
C GLY A 111 -4.71 11.65 10.62
N MET A 112 -4.90 10.35 10.49
CA MET A 112 -5.98 9.75 9.70
C MET A 112 -7.33 9.72 10.44
N ARG A 113 -7.32 9.96 11.74
CA ARG A 113 -8.50 10.20 12.59
C ARG A 113 -8.47 11.59 13.18
N LEU A 114 -9.65 12.10 13.53
CA LEU A 114 -9.76 13.35 14.27
C LEU A 114 -8.99 13.22 15.58
N PRO A 115 -8.12 14.19 15.91
CA PRO A 115 -7.34 14.14 17.14
C PRO A 115 -8.26 14.34 18.36
N THR A 116 -7.99 13.60 19.42
CA THR A 116 -8.63 13.78 20.74
C THR A 116 -7.80 14.68 21.66
N GLY A 117 -6.54 14.96 21.27
CA GLY A 117 -5.55 15.74 21.99
C GLY A 117 -4.58 14.86 22.77
N GLY A 118 -3.29 15.18 22.69
CA GLY A 118 -2.26 14.43 23.40
C GLY A 118 -1.71 13.19 22.67
N GLU A 119 -2.16 12.91 21.44
CA GLU A 119 -1.63 11.80 20.65
C GLU A 119 -0.14 12.00 20.37
N PRO A 120 0.67 10.91 20.38
CA PRO A 120 2.06 10.97 19.97
C PRO A 120 2.18 11.33 18.47
N SER A 121 3.37 11.69 18.01
CA SER A 121 3.66 11.69 16.57
C SER A 121 3.65 10.27 16.03
N ASN A 122 3.55 10.12 14.70
CA ASN A 122 3.64 8.79 14.07
C ASN A 122 4.96 8.08 14.44
N ARG A 123 6.08 8.82 14.46
CA ARG A 123 7.38 8.31 14.88
C ARG A 123 7.38 7.81 16.32
N ASP A 124 6.84 8.60 17.26
CA ASP A 124 6.82 8.22 18.68
C ASP A 124 5.90 7.02 18.93
N PHE A 125 4.76 6.96 18.22
CA PHE A 125 3.88 5.80 18.27
C PHE A 125 4.59 4.53 17.80
N ILE A 126 5.27 4.57 16.65
CA ILE A 126 6.01 3.42 16.10
C ILE A 126 7.18 3.03 17.02
N ALA A 127 7.88 4.02 17.59
CA ALA A 127 8.96 3.77 18.55
C ALA A 127 8.48 3.07 19.83
N ALA A 128 7.22 3.23 20.20
CA ALA A 128 6.62 2.61 21.38
C ALA A 128 6.11 1.17 21.13
N ILE A 129 6.07 0.69 19.87
CA ILE A 129 5.61 -0.67 19.58
C ILE A 129 6.59 -1.69 20.16
N GLY A 130 6.12 -2.48 21.14
CA GLY A 130 6.87 -3.55 21.80
C GLY A 130 6.71 -4.91 21.11
N LEU A 131 7.30 -5.93 21.71
CA LEU A 131 7.05 -7.32 21.34
C LEU A 131 5.58 -7.70 21.58
N ALA A 132 5.09 -8.70 20.88
CA ALA A 132 3.78 -9.28 21.17
C ALA A 132 3.75 -9.86 22.61
N PRO A 133 2.61 -9.84 23.30
CA PRO A 133 2.51 -10.38 24.66
C PRO A 133 3.06 -11.80 24.76
N GLY A 134 4.04 -12.00 25.66
CA GLY A 134 4.70 -13.29 25.88
C GLY A 134 5.72 -13.70 24.81
N ALA A 135 5.90 -12.93 23.73
CA ALA A 135 6.91 -13.21 22.71
C ALA A 135 8.33 -12.83 23.19
N LYS A 136 9.34 -13.56 22.71
CA LYS A 136 10.76 -13.29 22.96
C LYS A 136 11.44 -12.57 21.80
N ASP A 137 10.83 -12.62 20.63
CA ASP A 137 11.31 -12.06 19.37
C ASP A 137 10.14 -11.62 18.49
N THR A 138 10.44 -11.21 17.26
CA THR A 138 9.46 -10.74 16.27
C THR A 138 9.14 -11.78 15.19
N VAL A 139 9.58 -13.03 15.37
CA VAL A 139 9.43 -14.10 14.37
C VAL A 139 7.94 -14.45 14.19
N ASN A 140 7.50 -14.43 12.95
CA ASN A 140 6.17 -14.88 12.58
C ASN A 140 6.16 -16.38 12.29
N ASP A 141 5.57 -17.14 13.18
CA ASP A 141 5.42 -18.59 13.12
C ASP A 141 4.05 -19.08 12.61
N THR A 142 3.21 -18.17 12.12
CA THR A 142 1.82 -18.50 11.70
C THR A 142 1.74 -19.15 10.32
N GLY A 143 2.77 -19.06 9.50
CA GLY A 143 2.77 -19.53 8.11
C GLY A 143 2.00 -18.62 7.13
N THR A 144 1.38 -17.55 7.63
CA THR A 144 0.69 -16.52 6.83
C THR A 144 1.21 -15.13 7.21
N TYR A 145 0.94 -14.14 6.34
CA TYR A 145 1.31 -12.75 6.66
C TYR A 145 0.50 -12.21 7.86
N LEU A 146 1.10 -11.27 8.57
CA LEU A 146 0.45 -10.52 9.65
C LEU A 146 0.32 -9.05 9.23
N TYR A 147 -0.85 -8.69 8.70
CA TYR A 147 -1.06 -7.36 8.15
C TYR A 147 -0.96 -6.28 9.23
N LYS A 148 -0.11 -5.27 8.99
CA LYS A 148 0.15 -4.17 9.91
C LYS A 148 0.45 -2.89 9.15
N SER A 149 -0.43 -1.90 9.23
CA SER A 149 -0.22 -0.59 8.60
C SER A 149 1.06 0.11 9.10
N ALA A 150 1.43 -0.10 10.37
CA ALA A 150 2.67 0.42 10.92
C ALA A 150 3.93 -0.07 10.19
N ASN A 151 3.92 -1.27 9.59
CA ASN A 151 5.05 -1.77 8.78
C ASN A 151 5.39 -0.82 7.64
N THR A 152 4.37 -0.26 6.98
CA THR A 152 4.58 0.65 5.85
C THR A 152 5.23 1.96 6.29
N ASP A 153 4.82 2.49 7.45
CA ASP A 153 5.39 3.73 7.95
C ASP A 153 6.82 3.49 8.50
N VAL A 154 7.13 2.30 9.04
CA VAL A 154 8.52 1.91 9.32
C VAL A 154 9.36 1.96 8.03
N LEU A 155 8.86 1.39 6.92
CA LEU A 155 9.55 1.45 5.62
C LEU A 155 9.68 2.88 5.09
N ALA A 156 8.72 3.75 5.38
CA ALA A 156 8.80 5.17 5.03
C ALA A 156 9.95 5.88 5.77
N PHE A 157 10.14 5.60 7.07
CA PHE A 157 11.30 6.08 7.82
C PHE A 157 12.62 5.46 7.34
N VAL A 158 12.63 4.19 6.98
CA VAL A 158 13.80 3.53 6.35
C VAL A 158 14.15 4.22 5.04
N ALA A 159 13.14 4.55 4.21
CA ALA A 159 13.33 5.26 2.94
C ALA A 159 13.95 6.65 3.13
N GLU A 160 13.54 7.42 4.13
CA GLU A 160 14.20 8.70 4.44
C GLU A 160 15.63 8.51 4.93
N ALA A 161 15.84 7.58 5.88
CA ALA A 161 17.15 7.35 6.47
C ALA A 161 18.19 6.90 5.44
N ARG A 162 17.84 5.99 4.55
CA ARG A 162 18.73 5.46 3.51
C ARG A 162 18.68 6.27 2.22
N GLY A 163 17.55 6.90 1.93
CA GLY A 163 17.35 7.76 0.77
C GLY A 163 18.04 9.12 0.89
N GLY A 164 18.33 9.60 2.12
CA GLY A 164 19.00 10.88 2.36
C GLY A 164 18.18 12.09 1.88
N ARG A 165 16.87 11.95 1.74
CA ARG A 165 15.94 13.02 1.35
C ARG A 165 14.56 12.77 1.94
N ALA A 166 13.79 13.85 2.10
CA ALA A 166 12.44 13.78 2.65
C ALA A 166 11.51 12.89 1.80
N LEU A 167 10.62 12.17 2.47
CA LEU A 167 9.65 11.27 1.81
C LEU A 167 8.76 12.00 0.81
N GLY A 168 8.39 13.27 1.10
CA GLY A 168 7.61 14.10 0.18
C GLY A 168 8.29 14.32 -1.18
N GLN A 169 9.63 14.36 -1.24
CA GLN A 169 10.36 14.44 -2.51
C GLN A 169 10.28 13.14 -3.31
N TRP A 170 10.29 11.98 -2.63
CA TRP A 170 10.05 10.69 -3.27
C TRP A 170 8.64 10.61 -3.87
N LEU A 171 7.64 11.13 -3.16
CA LEU A 171 6.26 11.14 -3.65
C LEU A 171 6.06 12.10 -4.82
N ALA A 172 6.74 13.25 -4.82
CA ALA A 172 6.73 14.18 -5.96
C ALA A 172 7.32 13.50 -7.22
N ASP A 173 8.49 12.87 -7.09
CA ASP A 173 9.11 12.12 -8.19
C ASP A 173 8.24 10.95 -8.66
N LEU A 174 7.51 10.29 -7.74
CA LEU A 174 6.56 9.23 -8.09
C LEU A 174 5.37 9.77 -8.89
N ALA A 175 4.84 10.93 -8.48
CA ALA A 175 3.76 11.59 -9.21
C ALA A 175 4.18 11.96 -10.64
N ASP A 176 5.40 12.49 -10.79
CA ASP A 176 5.98 12.80 -12.10
C ASP A 176 6.21 11.53 -12.94
N ALA A 177 6.81 10.49 -12.34
CA ALA A 177 7.02 9.22 -13.01
C ALA A 177 5.71 8.52 -13.44
N ALA A 178 4.67 8.64 -12.63
CA ALA A 178 3.34 8.14 -12.96
C ALA A 178 2.65 8.96 -14.06
N GLY A 179 3.04 10.22 -14.26
CA GLY A 179 2.36 11.16 -15.13
C GLY A 179 1.00 11.57 -14.57
N VAL A 180 0.94 11.85 -13.26
CA VAL A 180 -0.27 12.34 -12.59
C VAL A 180 -0.70 13.67 -13.22
N GLU A 181 -1.94 13.74 -13.71
CA GLU A 181 -2.48 14.96 -14.35
C GLU A 181 -3.12 15.91 -13.33
N GLY A 182 -3.68 15.36 -12.27
CA GLY A 182 -4.22 16.13 -11.15
C GLY A 182 -3.15 16.39 -10.08
N ALA A 183 -3.51 16.19 -8.83
CA ALA A 183 -2.60 16.28 -7.71
C ALA A 183 -2.54 14.94 -6.96
N LEU A 184 -1.34 14.54 -6.55
CA LEU A 184 -1.16 13.51 -5.54
C LEU A 184 -1.29 14.21 -4.18
N HIS A 185 -2.44 14.01 -3.52
CA HIS A 185 -2.62 14.47 -2.16
C HIS A 185 -2.12 13.39 -1.20
N VAL A 186 -1.46 13.80 -0.13
CA VAL A 186 -1.02 12.89 0.92
C VAL A 186 -1.33 13.49 2.28
N ALA A 187 -1.95 12.70 3.15
CA ALA A 187 -2.11 13.06 4.55
C ALA A 187 -0.75 13.02 5.25
N THR A 188 -0.57 13.88 6.24
CA THR A 188 0.64 13.93 7.07
C THR A 188 0.26 13.81 8.54
N ASP A 189 1.19 13.33 9.36
CA ASP A 189 1.07 13.47 10.79
C ASP A 189 1.26 14.95 11.22
N ARG A 190 1.16 15.21 12.52
CA ARG A 190 1.32 16.56 13.10
C ARG A 190 2.71 17.19 12.86
N GLN A 191 3.72 16.39 12.51
CA GLN A 191 5.07 16.84 12.21
C GLN A 191 5.30 17.04 10.71
N GLY A 192 4.29 16.81 9.88
CA GLY A 192 4.35 16.92 8.43
C GLY A 192 4.95 15.68 7.75
N PHE A 193 5.06 14.54 8.44
CA PHE A 193 5.56 13.30 7.87
C PHE A 193 4.47 12.64 7.00
N PRO A 194 4.72 12.38 5.69
CA PRO A 194 3.72 11.79 4.80
C PRO A 194 3.39 10.33 5.15
N LEU A 195 2.12 9.96 5.00
CA LEU A 195 1.62 8.64 5.38
C LEU A 195 1.48 7.72 4.17
N LEU A 196 2.36 6.73 4.07
CA LEU A 196 2.28 5.70 3.04
C LEU A 196 1.35 4.54 3.41
N ASN A 197 0.95 4.44 4.66
CA ASN A 197 0.08 3.36 5.15
C ASN A 197 -1.34 3.42 4.57
N GLY A 198 -1.84 4.63 4.25
CA GLY A 198 -3.22 4.83 3.76
C GLY A 198 -3.55 6.28 3.37
N GLY A 199 -2.58 7.20 3.46
CA GLY A 199 -2.83 8.64 3.39
C GLY A 199 -2.92 9.25 1.99
N ILE A 200 -2.77 8.51 0.91
CA ILE A 200 -2.79 9.06 -0.47
C ILE A 200 -4.23 9.16 -0.99
N CYS A 201 -4.51 10.27 -1.71
CA CYS A 201 -5.71 10.47 -2.50
C CYS A 201 -5.34 10.80 -3.94
N LEU A 202 -6.04 10.14 -4.89
CA LEU A 202 -5.86 10.30 -6.33
C LEU A 202 -7.21 10.25 -7.05
N THR A 203 -7.31 10.84 -8.25
CA THR A 203 -8.43 10.57 -9.15
C THR A 203 -8.37 9.10 -9.63
N ALA A 204 -9.47 8.55 -10.12
CA ALA A 204 -9.46 7.18 -10.66
C ALA A 204 -8.47 7.01 -11.82
N ARG A 205 -8.34 8.03 -12.68
CA ARG A 205 -7.36 8.06 -13.77
C ARG A 205 -5.94 8.06 -13.27
N ASP A 206 -5.63 8.91 -12.29
CA ASP A 206 -4.29 9.03 -11.73
C ASP A 206 -3.91 7.82 -10.87
N LEU A 207 -4.89 7.16 -10.24
CA LEU A 207 -4.66 5.88 -9.58
C LEU A 207 -4.23 4.79 -10.58
N CYS A 208 -4.83 4.75 -11.77
CA CYS A 208 -4.36 3.86 -12.83
C CYS A 208 -2.95 4.21 -13.30
N ARG A 209 -2.61 5.49 -13.47
CA ARG A 209 -1.25 5.94 -13.83
C ARG A 209 -0.22 5.56 -12.77
N TYR A 210 -0.57 5.76 -11.50
CA TYR A 210 0.23 5.32 -10.36
C TYR A 210 0.48 3.80 -10.41
N GLY A 211 -0.56 3.00 -10.59
CA GLY A 211 -0.44 1.54 -10.71
C GLY A 211 0.37 1.09 -11.93
N ALA A 212 0.31 1.86 -13.02
CA ALA A 212 1.04 1.54 -14.24
C ALA A 212 2.56 1.65 -14.08
N VAL A 213 3.08 2.38 -13.08
CA VAL A 213 4.53 2.36 -12.77
C VAL A 213 4.96 0.95 -12.36
N LEU A 214 4.16 0.25 -11.54
CA LEU A 214 4.43 -1.15 -11.19
C LEU A 214 4.21 -2.06 -12.42
N GLY A 215 3.16 -1.81 -13.21
CA GLY A 215 2.89 -2.56 -14.44
C GLY A 215 4.00 -2.45 -15.50
N ARG A 216 4.67 -1.32 -15.56
CA ARG A 216 5.86 -1.10 -16.40
C ARG A 216 7.17 -1.52 -15.71
N LEU A 217 7.09 -2.31 -14.65
CA LEU A 217 8.22 -2.82 -13.88
C LEU A 217 9.16 -1.68 -13.39
N GLY A 218 8.55 -0.63 -12.86
CA GLY A 218 9.27 0.51 -12.28
C GLY A 218 9.59 1.64 -13.24
N LEU A 219 9.26 1.51 -14.53
CA LEU A 219 9.47 2.61 -15.49
C LEU A 219 8.37 3.67 -15.37
N GLY A 220 8.78 4.92 -15.39
CA GLY A 220 7.90 6.07 -15.51
C GLY A 220 7.23 6.17 -16.88
N VAL A 221 6.29 7.11 -17.01
CA VAL A 221 5.58 7.38 -18.27
C VAL A 221 6.53 7.84 -19.38
N ASP A 222 7.64 8.46 -19.01
CA ASP A 222 8.72 8.92 -19.89
C ASP A 222 9.79 7.85 -20.19
N GLY A 223 9.61 6.63 -19.68
CA GLY A 223 10.54 5.50 -19.84
C GLY A 223 11.76 5.54 -18.91
N ARG A 224 11.90 6.56 -18.06
CA ARG A 224 12.97 6.60 -17.05
C ARG A 224 12.63 5.72 -15.84
N PRO A 225 13.61 5.04 -15.22
CA PRO A 225 13.35 4.21 -14.06
C PRO A 225 13.04 5.07 -12.81
N PHE A 226 11.90 4.80 -12.18
CA PHE A 226 11.58 5.26 -10.82
C PHE A 226 11.72 4.10 -9.82
N GLY A 227 11.19 2.92 -10.13
CA GLY A 227 11.32 1.70 -9.36
C GLY A 227 12.44 0.80 -9.88
N SER A 228 12.44 -0.46 -9.44
CA SER A 228 13.42 -1.49 -9.80
C SER A 228 12.74 -2.67 -10.50
N ASP A 229 13.11 -2.96 -11.74
CA ASP A 229 12.60 -4.12 -12.49
C ASP A 229 12.90 -5.46 -11.77
N PRO A 230 14.14 -5.77 -11.36
CA PRO A 230 14.41 -7.03 -10.66
C PRO A 230 13.65 -7.13 -9.32
N PHE A 231 13.48 -6.04 -8.58
CA PHE A 231 12.70 -6.05 -7.34
C PHE A 231 11.21 -6.32 -7.60
N LEU A 232 10.63 -5.71 -8.62
CA LEU A 232 9.22 -5.92 -8.99
C LEU A 232 8.96 -7.33 -9.53
N ARG A 233 9.92 -7.92 -10.26
CA ARG A 233 9.83 -9.34 -10.64
C ARG A 233 9.91 -10.26 -9.43
N ALA A 234 10.80 -9.98 -8.48
CA ALA A 234 10.85 -10.70 -7.21
C ALA A 234 9.54 -10.53 -6.40
N THR A 235 8.97 -9.33 -6.41
CA THR A 235 7.66 -9.05 -5.79
C THR A 235 6.55 -9.90 -6.43
N LEU A 236 6.50 -9.97 -7.77
CA LEU A 236 5.49 -10.76 -8.50
C LEU A 236 5.61 -12.27 -8.19
N ALA A 237 6.84 -12.79 -8.09
CA ALA A 237 7.11 -14.21 -7.87
C ALA A 237 7.08 -14.62 -6.40
N GLY A 238 7.35 -13.70 -5.47
CA GLY A 238 7.57 -13.95 -4.05
C GLY A 238 6.35 -13.78 -3.16
N GLY A 239 6.65 -13.52 -1.90
CA GLY A 239 5.67 -13.17 -0.87
C GLY A 239 5.20 -14.32 0.01
N ILE A 240 4.38 -13.99 0.99
CA ILE A 240 3.82 -14.89 2.00
C ILE A 240 2.33 -15.08 1.72
N SER A 241 1.84 -16.31 1.85
CA SER A 241 0.43 -16.65 1.60
C SER A 241 -0.50 -15.84 2.50
N MET A 242 -1.61 -15.40 1.93
CA MET A 242 -2.68 -14.80 2.70
C MET A 242 -3.47 -15.88 3.47
N PRO A 243 -4.06 -15.54 4.62
CA PRO A 243 -4.93 -16.47 5.32
C PRO A 243 -6.20 -16.77 4.49
N PRO A 244 -6.86 -17.93 4.73
CA PRO A 244 -8.15 -18.23 4.12
C PRO A 244 -9.17 -17.11 4.35
N PRO A 245 -10.07 -16.85 3.37
CA PRO A 245 -10.27 -17.57 2.11
C PRO A 245 -9.33 -17.12 0.97
N ARG A 246 -8.36 -16.22 1.22
CA ARG A 246 -7.50 -15.61 0.20
C ARG A 246 -6.15 -16.31 0.00
N GLY A 247 -6.02 -17.58 0.40
CA GLY A 247 -4.77 -18.35 0.31
C GLY A 247 -4.20 -18.52 -1.12
N HIS A 248 -4.98 -18.20 -2.16
CA HIS A 248 -4.53 -18.14 -3.55
C HIS A 248 -3.76 -16.84 -3.87
N LEU A 249 -3.76 -15.87 -2.96
CA LEU A 249 -2.99 -14.64 -3.03
C LEU A 249 -1.82 -14.67 -2.06
N ARG A 250 -0.82 -13.88 -2.36
CA ARG A 250 0.34 -13.64 -1.50
C ARG A 250 0.49 -12.15 -1.24
N TYR A 251 1.01 -11.81 -0.07
CA TYR A 251 1.49 -10.47 0.24
C TYR A 251 2.99 -10.42 0.01
N SER A 252 3.44 -9.58 -0.88
CA SER A 252 4.82 -9.50 -1.33
C SER A 252 5.27 -8.06 -1.44
N ASN A 253 6.27 -7.67 -0.67
CA ASN A 253 6.87 -6.33 -0.72
C ASN A 253 5.83 -5.20 -0.81
N GLN A 254 4.91 -5.13 0.15
CA GLN A 254 3.84 -4.12 0.22
C GLN A 254 2.83 -4.17 -0.94
N THR A 255 2.69 -5.31 -1.61
CA THR A 255 1.69 -5.54 -2.67
C THR A 255 1.03 -6.90 -2.52
N ASN A 256 -0.16 -7.04 -3.09
CA ASN A 256 -0.82 -8.32 -3.30
C ASN A 256 -0.43 -8.88 -4.68
N THR A 257 -0.24 -10.19 -4.78
CA THR A 257 0.03 -10.86 -6.04
C THR A 257 -0.51 -12.29 -6.06
N ASN A 258 -0.84 -12.78 -7.26
CA ASN A 258 -1.08 -14.20 -7.53
C ASN A 258 0.00 -14.81 -8.45
N GLY A 259 1.10 -14.08 -8.70
CA GLY A 259 2.15 -14.45 -9.64
C GLY A 259 1.95 -13.95 -11.07
N VAL A 260 0.79 -13.37 -11.38
CA VAL A 260 0.45 -12.83 -12.72
C VAL A 260 0.30 -11.31 -12.70
N TRP A 261 -0.26 -10.77 -11.65
CA TRP A 261 -0.52 -9.34 -11.48
C TRP A 261 -0.02 -8.85 -10.11
N LEU A 262 0.19 -7.55 -10.03
CA LEU A 262 0.45 -6.79 -8.80
C LEU A 262 -0.77 -5.92 -8.49
N GLY A 263 -1.08 -5.75 -7.21
CA GLY A 263 -2.20 -4.91 -6.82
C GLY A 263 -2.28 -4.72 -5.32
N HIS A 264 -3.30 -3.99 -4.87
CA HIS A 264 -3.61 -3.85 -3.45
C HIS A 264 -5.07 -3.46 -3.25
N GLY A 265 -5.65 -3.87 -2.14
CA GLY A 265 -6.94 -3.40 -1.67
C GLY A 265 -6.80 -2.24 -0.69
N GLY A 266 -7.78 -1.34 -0.66
CA GLY A 266 -7.90 -0.27 0.32
C GLY A 266 -9.19 -0.41 1.14
N TYR A 267 -9.15 0.02 2.40
CA TYR A 267 -10.31 0.05 3.28
C TYR A 267 -11.47 0.79 2.60
N GLY A 268 -12.72 0.29 2.76
CA GLY A 268 -13.89 0.88 2.13
C GLY A 268 -14.11 0.46 0.67
N GLY A 269 -13.37 -0.55 0.16
CA GLY A 269 -13.64 -1.18 -1.13
C GLY A 269 -12.86 -0.60 -2.30
N GLN A 270 -11.72 0.01 -2.06
CA GLN A 270 -10.77 0.41 -3.09
C GLN A 270 -10.03 -0.81 -3.61
N TYR A 271 -9.77 -0.89 -4.92
CA TYR A 271 -8.90 -1.94 -5.46
C TYR A 271 -8.17 -1.47 -6.72
N LEU A 272 -6.90 -1.87 -6.81
CA LEU A 272 -6.03 -1.62 -7.97
C LEU A 272 -5.38 -2.94 -8.37
N ILE A 273 -5.39 -3.26 -9.67
CA ILE A 273 -4.62 -4.36 -10.27
C ILE A 273 -3.88 -3.83 -11.48
N THR A 274 -2.63 -4.24 -11.63
CA THR A 274 -1.81 -4.02 -12.82
C THR A 274 -1.15 -5.32 -13.26
N ASN A 275 -1.14 -5.59 -14.57
CA ASN A 275 -0.54 -6.80 -15.12
C ASN A 275 0.65 -6.41 -16.03
N PRO A 276 1.89 -6.71 -15.62
CA PRO A 276 3.08 -6.36 -16.41
C PRO A 276 3.12 -6.99 -17.80
N LYS A 277 2.47 -8.14 -18.00
CA LYS A 277 2.46 -8.84 -19.28
C LYS A 277 1.58 -8.15 -20.33
N THR A 278 0.43 -7.61 -19.92
CA THR A 278 -0.52 -6.98 -20.83
C THR A 278 -0.38 -5.46 -20.87
N GLY A 279 0.30 -4.87 -19.87
CA GLY A 279 0.38 -3.43 -19.69
C GLY A 279 -0.95 -2.79 -19.26
N ARG A 280 -1.95 -3.60 -18.83
CA ARG A 280 -3.24 -3.10 -18.36
C ARG A 280 -3.21 -2.85 -16.86
N THR A 281 -3.81 -1.73 -16.48
CA THR A 281 -4.04 -1.34 -15.09
C THR A 281 -5.48 -0.94 -14.92
N ALA A 282 -6.14 -1.47 -13.90
CA ALA A 282 -7.54 -1.21 -13.59
C ALA A 282 -7.71 -0.81 -12.13
N ALA A 283 -8.44 0.25 -11.87
CA ALA A 283 -8.75 0.79 -10.56
C ALA A 283 -10.26 0.80 -10.33
N PHE A 284 -10.70 0.42 -9.14
CA PHE A 284 -12.07 0.48 -8.68
C PHE A 284 -12.13 1.23 -7.35
N LEU A 285 -12.96 2.25 -7.27
CA LEU A 285 -13.15 3.09 -6.10
C LEU A 285 -14.59 3.00 -5.60
N SER A 286 -14.73 2.91 -4.29
CA SER A 286 -16.03 2.81 -3.63
C SER A 286 -15.99 3.34 -2.20
N VAL A 287 -17.16 3.50 -1.57
CA VAL A 287 -17.32 3.88 -0.16
C VAL A 287 -18.23 2.86 0.50
N LEU A 288 -17.66 1.73 0.95
CA LEU A 288 -18.39 0.79 1.78
C LEU A 288 -18.61 1.37 3.17
N GLN A 289 -19.84 1.27 3.67
CA GLN A 289 -20.19 1.73 5.01
C GLN A 289 -19.97 0.65 6.08
N ASP A 290 -19.49 -0.54 5.69
CA ASP A 290 -19.16 -1.59 6.64
C ASP A 290 -17.90 -1.21 7.43
N THR A 291 -17.97 -1.34 8.73
CA THR A 291 -16.86 -1.03 9.64
C THR A 291 -15.62 -1.87 9.43
N SER A 292 -15.75 -3.09 8.89
CA SER A 292 -14.62 -3.94 8.56
C SER A 292 -13.92 -3.51 7.26
N GLY A 293 -14.59 -2.74 6.40
CA GLY A 293 -14.13 -2.44 5.04
C GLY A 293 -13.94 -3.71 4.19
N TYR A 294 -14.41 -4.85 4.68
CA TYR A 294 -14.13 -6.17 4.14
C TYR A 294 -15.42 -6.99 4.06
N ASP A 295 -16.09 -6.91 2.91
CA ASP A 295 -17.27 -7.72 2.63
C ASP A 295 -16.88 -8.88 1.69
N PRO A 296 -16.98 -10.16 2.14
CA PRO A 296 -16.69 -11.33 1.30
C PRO A 296 -17.58 -11.44 0.05
N SER A 297 -18.76 -10.83 0.07
CA SER A 297 -19.65 -10.77 -1.09
C SER A 297 -19.24 -9.73 -2.11
N TYR A 298 -18.41 -8.76 -1.71
CA TYR A 298 -18.03 -7.60 -2.50
C TYR A 298 -16.60 -7.70 -3.06
N TYR A 299 -15.61 -8.01 -2.23
CA TYR A 299 -14.21 -8.03 -2.63
C TYR A 299 -13.86 -9.08 -3.70
N PRO A 300 -14.22 -10.38 -3.55
CA PRO A 300 -13.85 -11.38 -4.53
C PRO A 300 -14.38 -11.10 -5.94
N PRO A 301 -15.63 -10.65 -6.15
CA PRO A 301 -16.12 -10.26 -7.47
C PRO A 301 -15.36 -9.09 -8.09
N ILE A 302 -14.94 -8.08 -7.28
CA ILE A 302 -14.16 -6.95 -7.80
C ILE A 302 -12.77 -7.43 -8.23
N ILE A 303 -12.08 -8.18 -7.39
CA ILE A 303 -10.75 -8.71 -7.71
C ILE A 303 -10.81 -9.57 -8.98
N ALA A 304 -11.79 -10.46 -9.09
CA ALA A 304 -11.99 -11.31 -10.26
C ALA A 304 -12.22 -10.49 -11.53
N MET A 305 -13.11 -9.49 -11.47
CA MET A 305 -13.38 -8.59 -12.59
C MET A 305 -12.13 -7.81 -13.02
N LEU A 306 -11.40 -7.21 -12.07
CA LEU A 306 -10.20 -6.44 -12.41
C LEU A 306 -9.08 -7.34 -12.95
N ALA A 307 -8.93 -8.55 -12.40
CA ALA A 307 -7.96 -9.52 -12.88
C ALA A 307 -8.26 -9.98 -14.31
N GLU A 308 -9.54 -10.24 -14.63
CA GLU A 308 -9.98 -10.57 -15.99
C GLU A 308 -9.72 -9.43 -16.98
N ILE A 309 -10.09 -8.19 -16.63
CA ILE A 309 -9.81 -6.99 -17.43
C ILE A 309 -8.31 -6.86 -17.69
N CYS A 310 -7.48 -7.03 -16.65
CA CYS A 310 -6.03 -6.91 -16.76
C CYS A 310 -5.37 -8.12 -17.45
N ALA A 311 -6.06 -9.25 -17.57
CA ALA A 311 -5.58 -10.40 -18.36
C ALA A 311 -5.66 -10.19 -19.88
N GLY A 312 -6.41 -9.20 -20.34
CA GLY A 312 -6.56 -8.91 -21.76
C GLY A 312 -7.69 -9.69 -22.43
N GLY A 313 -8.72 -10.06 -21.63
CA GLY A 313 -9.92 -10.77 -22.09
C GLY A 313 -10.78 -9.97 -23.05
#